data_140e7ecf44c181f82e821e46ba290cfb
#
_entry.id   140e7ecf44c181f82e821e46ba290cfb
#
_cell.length_a   1.000
_cell.length_b   1.000
_cell.length_c   1.000
_cell.angle_alpha   90.00
_cell.angle_beta   90.00
_cell.angle_gamma   90.00
#
_symmetry.space_group_name_H-M   'P 1'
#
loop_
_entity.id
_entity.type
_entity.pdbx_description
1 polymer ?
#
loop_
_entity_poly.entity_id
_entity_poly.type
_entity_poly.pdbx_seq_one_letter_code
_entity_poly.pdbx_strand_id
1 'polypeptide(L)'
;PKMNTQYFDGSGPVFAGAIFPFLFITIACGAISGFHALISSGTSPKMLENETHALPVGYGSMLMESAVAIMALICATILHPGLYFAINSPAIFIGTDVVQVAQTISTWGFSVTPEEIFTLTKNIGEETILSRTGGAPTFAIGVAIVLHEIFGGVDMMGFWYHFAILFEALFILTAVDAGTRACRFMVQDILGNVYKPLGNTNNYLAGILATAISVAGWGYFLYQGTIDPRGGI
;
A
#
# COMPACT_ATOMS: atom_id res chain seq x y z
N PRO A 1 -8.81 6.69 20.37
CA PRO A 1 -9.59 5.48 20.01
C PRO A 1 -9.48 4.43 21.11
N LYS A 2 -10.58 3.78 21.44
CA LYS A 2 -10.57 2.66 22.38
C LYS A 2 -10.12 1.41 21.61
N MET A 3 -9.18 0.66 22.18
CA MET A 3 -8.75 -0.60 21.59
C MET A 3 -9.90 -1.63 21.66
N ASN A 4 -10.31 -2.17 20.52
CA ASN A 4 -11.30 -3.23 20.48
C ASN A 4 -10.58 -4.58 20.53
N THR A 5 -10.90 -5.40 21.52
CA THR A 5 -10.25 -6.70 21.75
C THR A 5 -11.11 -7.88 21.29
N GLN A 6 -12.24 -7.62 20.66
CA GLN A 6 -13.26 -8.62 20.31
C GLN A 6 -12.72 -9.81 19.51
N TYR A 7 -11.76 -9.57 18.62
CA TYR A 7 -11.20 -10.58 17.71
C TYR A 7 -9.73 -10.94 18.01
N PHE A 8 -9.28 -10.72 19.24
CA PHE A 8 -7.91 -11.08 19.63
C PHE A 8 -7.67 -12.60 19.70
N ASP A 9 -8.73 -13.36 19.75
CA ASP A 9 -8.72 -14.84 19.72
C ASP A 9 -8.48 -15.43 18.33
N GLY A 10 -8.44 -14.60 17.29
CA GLY A 10 -8.25 -15.03 15.91
C GLY A 10 -9.53 -15.35 15.17
N SER A 11 -10.70 -15.06 15.73
CA SER A 11 -12.02 -15.28 15.10
C SER A 11 -12.44 -14.14 14.16
N GLY A 12 -11.51 -13.34 13.66
CA GLY A 12 -11.79 -12.19 12.78
C GLY A 12 -12.61 -12.57 11.54
N PRO A 13 -13.59 -11.73 11.16
CA PRO A 13 -14.54 -12.06 10.09
C PRO A 13 -13.93 -12.02 8.68
N VAL A 14 -12.84 -11.29 8.49
CA VAL A 14 -12.14 -11.16 7.19
C VAL A 14 -10.84 -11.94 7.21
N PHE A 15 -10.07 -11.81 8.30
CA PHE A 15 -8.82 -12.53 8.50
C PHE A 15 -8.95 -13.44 9.73
N ALA A 16 -9.04 -14.73 9.48
CA ALA A 16 -8.99 -15.73 10.53
C ALA A 16 -7.53 -16.06 10.86
N GLY A 17 -7.16 -15.91 12.12
CA GLY A 17 -5.81 -16.25 12.59
C GLY A 17 -5.44 -15.54 13.88
N ALA A 18 -4.55 -16.16 14.66
CA ALA A 18 -4.07 -15.57 15.91
C ALA A 18 -3.30 -14.27 15.63
N ILE A 19 -3.42 -13.30 16.53
CA ILE A 19 -2.65 -12.02 16.44
C ILE A 19 -1.17 -12.31 16.26
N PHE A 20 -0.63 -13.23 17.04
CA PHE A 20 0.71 -13.77 16.79
C PHE A 20 0.57 -15.12 16.08
N PRO A 21 1.23 -15.38 14.93
CA PRO A 21 2.29 -14.55 14.33
C PRO A 21 1.82 -13.50 13.32
N PHE A 22 0.53 -13.41 12.98
CA PHE A 22 0.05 -12.58 11.87
C PHE A 22 0.40 -11.10 12.03
N LEU A 23 0.05 -10.47 13.16
CA LEU A 23 0.36 -9.08 13.43
C LEU A 23 1.88 -8.84 13.46
N PHE A 24 2.63 -9.78 14.05
CA PHE A 24 4.08 -9.71 14.07
C PHE A 24 4.68 -9.72 12.66
N ILE A 25 4.20 -10.60 11.77
CA ILE A 25 4.66 -10.68 10.37
C ILE A 25 4.35 -9.38 9.64
N THR A 26 3.15 -8.81 9.82
CA THR A 26 2.74 -7.57 9.17
C THR A 26 3.60 -6.38 9.60
N ILE A 27 3.88 -6.23 10.90
CA ILE A 27 4.75 -5.18 11.43
C ILE A 27 6.20 -5.43 11.02
N ALA A 28 6.68 -6.67 11.11
CA ALA A 28 8.04 -7.03 10.77
C ALA A 28 8.34 -6.82 9.28
N CYS A 29 7.36 -7.00 8.39
CA CYS A 29 7.51 -6.71 6.96
C CYS A 29 7.93 -5.25 6.73
N GLY A 30 7.33 -4.29 7.43
CA GLY A 30 7.72 -2.89 7.35
C GLY A 30 9.04 -2.55 8.06
N ALA A 31 9.32 -3.21 9.19
CA ALA A 31 10.48 -2.88 10.03
C ALA A 31 11.79 -3.52 9.58
N ILE A 32 11.73 -4.78 9.10
CA ILE A 32 12.93 -5.60 8.80
C ILE A 32 12.88 -6.25 7.42
N SER A 33 12.06 -5.75 6.50
CA SER A 33 12.02 -6.29 5.15
C SER A 33 13.38 -6.09 4.44
N GLY A 34 13.86 -7.12 3.76
CA GLY A 34 15.14 -7.06 3.05
C GLY A 34 15.15 -6.11 1.85
N PHE A 35 14.00 -5.62 1.41
CA PHE A 35 13.86 -4.73 0.27
C PHE A 35 14.64 -3.42 0.46
N HIS A 36 14.41 -2.72 1.56
CA HIS A 36 15.12 -1.47 1.86
C HIS A 36 16.63 -1.68 2.05
N ALA A 37 17.02 -2.80 2.65
CA ALA A 37 18.43 -3.18 2.77
C ALA A 37 19.09 -3.40 1.40
N LEU A 38 18.41 -4.07 0.46
CA LEU A 38 18.88 -4.27 -0.91
C LEU A 38 19.02 -2.96 -1.68
N ILE A 39 18.05 -2.05 -1.55
CA ILE A 39 18.09 -0.74 -2.22
C ILE A 39 19.22 0.12 -1.64
N SER A 40 19.33 0.22 -0.31
CA SER A 40 20.30 1.08 0.36
C SER A 40 21.75 0.61 0.20
N SER A 41 21.99 -0.69 0.10
CA SER A 41 23.34 -1.25 -0.05
C SER A 41 23.73 -1.51 -1.50
N GLY A 42 22.80 -1.91 -2.35
CA GLY A 42 23.08 -2.39 -3.69
C GLY A 42 22.85 -1.39 -4.81
N THR A 43 21.84 -0.55 -4.70
CA THR A 43 21.38 0.31 -5.81
C THR A 43 21.67 1.79 -5.56
N SER A 44 21.21 2.34 -4.44
CA SER A 44 21.32 3.78 -4.15
C SER A 44 22.77 4.29 -4.12
N PRO A 45 23.74 3.60 -3.53
CA PRO A 45 25.13 4.08 -3.51
C PRO A 45 25.75 4.19 -4.92
N LYS A 46 25.32 3.35 -5.85
CA LYS A 46 25.80 3.36 -7.23
C LYS A 46 25.22 4.51 -8.07
N MET A 47 24.20 5.18 -7.56
CA MET A 47 23.49 6.26 -8.26
C MET A 47 23.83 7.65 -7.69
N LEU A 48 24.50 7.72 -6.55
CA LEU A 48 24.93 8.98 -5.96
C LEU A 48 26.15 9.52 -6.71
N GLU A 49 26.04 10.76 -7.19
CA GLU A 49 27.16 11.45 -7.86
C GLU A 49 28.19 11.97 -6.87
N ASN A 50 27.74 12.30 -5.64
CA ASN A 50 28.59 12.89 -4.63
C ASN A 50 28.27 12.33 -3.24
N GLU A 51 29.29 12.08 -2.43
CA GLU A 51 29.16 11.59 -1.05
C GLU A 51 28.34 12.53 -0.16
N THR A 52 28.35 13.84 -0.43
CA THR A 52 27.56 14.83 0.32
C THR A 52 26.05 14.60 0.16
N HIS A 53 25.62 13.93 -0.91
CA HIS A 53 24.22 13.59 -1.14
C HIS A 53 23.76 12.37 -0.32
N ALA A 54 24.68 11.61 0.27
CA ALA A 54 24.32 10.40 1.04
C ALA A 54 23.42 10.72 2.25
N LEU A 55 23.71 11.80 2.97
CA LEU A 55 22.93 12.20 4.14
C LEU A 55 21.49 12.64 3.77
N PRO A 56 21.27 13.59 2.84
CA PRO A 56 19.90 14.00 2.50
C PRO A 56 19.13 12.89 1.77
N VAL A 57 19.77 12.10 0.90
CA VAL A 57 19.09 11.00 0.19
C VAL A 57 18.79 9.83 1.12
N GLY A 58 19.72 9.41 1.96
CA GLY A 58 19.50 8.30 2.87
C GLY A 58 18.64 8.69 4.08
N TYR A 59 19.19 9.54 4.94
CA TYR A 59 18.54 9.91 6.20
C TYR A 59 17.35 10.85 6.01
N GLY A 60 17.46 11.80 5.10
CA GLY A 60 16.35 12.73 4.77
C GLY A 60 15.13 12.01 4.22
N SER A 61 15.32 11.06 3.29
CA SER A 61 14.22 10.25 2.76
C SER A 61 13.59 9.36 3.83
N MET A 62 14.39 8.77 4.71
CA MET A 62 13.89 7.98 5.85
C MET A 62 12.99 8.81 6.78
N LEU A 63 13.36 10.05 7.07
CA LEU A 63 12.54 10.96 7.89
C LEU A 63 11.23 11.31 7.21
N MET A 64 11.25 11.56 5.90
CA MET A 64 10.04 11.82 5.11
C MET A 64 9.11 10.61 5.11
N GLU A 65 9.64 9.40 4.89
CA GLU A 65 8.87 8.17 4.93
C GLU A 65 8.26 7.93 6.32
N SER A 66 9.02 8.17 7.38
CA SER A 66 8.52 8.07 8.76
C SER A 66 7.37 9.04 9.04
N ALA A 67 7.45 10.27 8.51
CA ALA A 67 6.36 11.26 8.63
C ALA A 67 5.09 10.78 7.91
N VAL A 68 5.22 10.22 6.70
CA VAL A 68 4.11 9.63 5.95
C VAL A 68 3.51 8.43 6.68
N ALA A 69 4.35 7.56 7.27
CA ALA A 69 3.89 6.41 8.05
C ALA A 69 3.07 6.82 9.28
N ILE A 70 3.52 7.87 10.00
CA ILE A 70 2.77 8.43 11.13
C ILE A 70 1.43 9.01 10.66
N MET A 71 1.43 9.74 9.54
CA MET A 71 0.20 10.28 8.95
C MET A 71 -0.76 9.16 8.53
N ALA A 72 -0.26 8.09 7.93
CA ALA A 72 -1.08 6.91 7.57
C ALA A 72 -1.71 6.25 8.81
N LEU A 73 -0.97 6.14 9.91
CA LEU A 73 -1.50 5.63 11.18
C LEU A 73 -2.61 6.53 11.73
N ILE A 74 -2.42 7.84 11.70
CA ILE A 74 -3.45 8.82 12.10
C ILE A 74 -4.69 8.66 11.23
N CYS A 75 -4.54 8.62 9.91
CA CYS A 75 -5.65 8.45 8.97
C CYS A 75 -6.43 7.15 9.21
N ALA A 76 -5.73 6.05 9.44
CA ALA A 76 -6.39 4.77 9.73
C ALA A 76 -7.15 4.78 11.08
N THR A 77 -6.66 5.52 12.09
CA THR A 77 -7.29 5.58 13.41
C THR A 77 -8.43 6.59 13.52
N ILE A 78 -8.51 7.56 12.64
CA ILE A 78 -9.62 8.54 12.58
C ILE A 78 -10.89 7.90 12.00
N LEU A 79 -10.74 6.97 11.06
CA LEU A 79 -11.87 6.31 10.44
C LEU A 79 -12.68 5.52 11.47
N HIS A 80 -14.01 5.64 11.39
CA HIS A 80 -14.90 4.79 12.17
C HIS A 80 -14.68 3.32 11.77
N PRO A 81 -14.57 2.38 12.74
CA PRO A 81 -14.25 0.99 12.42
C PRO A 81 -15.17 0.34 11.40
N GLY A 82 -16.47 0.61 11.45
CA GLY A 82 -17.42 0.09 10.44
C GLY A 82 -17.11 0.58 9.04
N LEU A 83 -16.75 1.84 8.89
CA LEU A 83 -16.37 2.42 7.61
C LEU A 83 -15.03 1.85 7.11
N TYR A 84 -14.05 1.67 8.01
CA TYR A 84 -12.79 1.01 7.70
C TYR A 84 -13.01 -0.40 7.12
N PHE A 85 -13.90 -1.20 7.72
CA PHE A 85 -14.23 -2.53 7.21
C PHE A 85 -14.99 -2.48 5.88
N ALA A 86 -15.86 -1.49 5.67
CA ALA A 86 -16.54 -1.31 4.38
C ALA A 86 -15.57 -1.05 3.23
N ILE A 87 -14.51 -0.29 3.49
CA ILE A 87 -13.47 0.03 2.50
C ILE A 87 -12.53 -1.17 2.26
N ASN A 88 -12.05 -1.80 3.33
CA ASN A 88 -10.94 -2.75 3.26
C ASN A 88 -11.36 -4.22 3.14
N SER A 89 -12.65 -4.56 3.35
CA SER A 89 -13.09 -5.95 3.23
C SER A 89 -13.37 -6.31 1.77
N PRO A 90 -12.92 -7.48 1.29
CA PRO A 90 -13.25 -7.97 -0.04
C PRO A 90 -14.76 -8.16 -0.22
N ALA A 91 -15.25 -7.89 -1.44
CA ALA A 91 -16.67 -8.00 -1.77
C ALA A 91 -17.27 -9.40 -1.53
N ILE A 92 -16.42 -10.43 -1.59
CA ILE A 92 -16.86 -11.81 -1.31
C ILE A 92 -17.37 -11.99 0.13
N PHE A 93 -16.91 -11.18 1.08
CA PHE A 93 -17.33 -11.25 2.49
C PHE A 93 -18.47 -10.30 2.82
N ILE A 94 -18.49 -9.10 2.22
CA ILE A 94 -19.43 -8.05 2.59
C ILE A 94 -20.52 -7.78 1.55
N GLY A 95 -20.37 -8.30 0.33
CA GLY A 95 -21.25 -8.00 -0.80
C GLY A 95 -20.85 -6.71 -1.53
N THR A 96 -21.69 -6.31 -2.49
CA THR A 96 -21.46 -5.11 -3.33
C THR A 96 -22.52 -4.04 -3.13
N ASP A 97 -23.62 -4.35 -2.47
CA ASP A 97 -24.69 -3.42 -2.16
C ASP A 97 -24.47 -2.73 -0.82
N VAL A 98 -24.62 -1.40 -0.77
CA VAL A 98 -24.36 -0.58 0.42
C VAL A 98 -25.17 -1.02 1.64
N VAL A 99 -26.45 -1.41 1.43
CA VAL A 99 -27.31 -1.86 2.52
C VAL A 99 -26.86 -3.21 3.06
N GLN A 100 -26.51 -4.14 2.16
CA GLN A 100 -25.99 -5.45 2.52
C GLN A 100 -24.66 -5.32 3.29
N VAL A 101 -23.77 -4.45 2.81
CA VAL A 101 -22.47 -4.16 3.46
C VAL A 101 -22.69 -3.66 4.89
N ALA A 102 -23.56 -2.66 5.07
CA ALA A 102 -23.86 -2.10 6.40
C ALA A 102 -24.43 -3.15 7.36
N GLN A 103 -25.33 -4.01 6.87
CA GLN A 103 -25.89 -5.12 7.65
C GLN A 103 -24.83 -6.14 8.04
N THR A 104 -24.02 -6.58 7.08
CA THR A 104 -22.96 -7.56 7.33
C THR A 104 -21.96 -7.06 8.38
N ILE A 105 -21.49 -5.82 8.23
CA ILE A 105 -20.53 -5.21 9.17
C ILE A 105 -21.17 -5.05 10.57
N SER A 106 -22.46 -4.74 10.63
CA SER A 106 -23.19 -4.67 11.91
C SER A 106 -23.23 -6.01 12.62
N THR A 107 -23.29 -7.15 11.91
CA THR A 107 -23.19 -8.48 12.53
C THR A 107 -21.83 -8.75 13.15
N TRP A 108 -20.79 -8.05 12.71
CA TRP A 108 -19.43 -8.11 13.28
C TRP A 108 -19.25 -7.24 14.52
N GLY A 109 -20.31 -6.52 14.94
CA GLY A 109 -20.27 -5.63 16.09
C GLY A 109 -19.76 -4.21 15.79
N PHE A 110 -19.63 -3.84 14.52
CA PHE A 110 -19.24 -2.50 14.09
C PHE A 110 -20.42 -1.82 13.41
N SER A 111 -20.87 -0.69 13.94
CA SER A 111 -21.96 0.07 13.34
C SER A 111 -21.46 0.91 12.18
N VAL A 112 -22.16 0.85 11.07
CA VAL A 112 -22.01 1.77 9.93
C VAL A 112 -23.39 1.87 9.26
N THR A 113 -23.77 3.07 8.86
CA THR A 113 -25.06 3.28 8.18
C THR A 113 -24.85 3.41 6.67
N PRO A 114 -25.84 3.00 5.86
CA PRO A 114 -25.80 3.23 4.42
C PRO A 114 -25.64 4.71 4.05
N GLU A 115 -26.23 5.61 4.84
CA GLU A 115 -26.16 7.06 4.65
C GLU A 115 -24.74 7.59 4.86
N GLU A 116 -24.00 7.07 5.84
CA GLU A 116 -22.58 7.44 6.06
C GLU A 116 -21.72 7.05 4.88
N ILE A 117 -21.87 5.82 4.37
CA ILE A 117 -21.15 5.33 3.20
C ILE A 117 -21.48 6.19 1.97
N PHE A 118 -22.76 6.43 1.73
CA PHE A 118 -23.24 7.22 0.59
C PHE A 118 -22.75 8.67 0.66
N THR A 119 -22.87 9.31 1.82
CA THR A 119 -22.46 10.70 2.02
C THR A 119 -20.97 10.87 1.80
N LEU A 120 -20.15 9.96 2.34
CA LEU A 120 -18.70 9.98 2.14
C LEU A 120 -18.35 9.78 0.67
N THR A 121 -18.95 8.78 0.01
CA THR A 121 -18.72 8.48 -1.42
C THR A 121 -19.02 9.70 -2.28
N LYS A 122 -20.15 10.37 -2.02
CA LYS A 122 -20.55 11.58 -2.72
C LYS A 122 -19.58 12.75 -2.48
N ASN A 123 -19.15 12.96 -1.24
CA ASN A 123 -18.26 14.07 -0.87
C ASN A 123 -16.87 13.93 -1.48
N ILE A 124 -16.37 12.71 -1.64
CA ILE A 124 -15.08 12.47 -2.30
C ILE A 124 -15.20 12.42 -3.84
N GLY A 125 -16.41 12.36 -4.38
CA GLY A 125 -16.65 12.34 -5.84
C GLY A 125 -16.40 10.99 -6.51
N GLU A 126 -16.51 9.90 -5.78
CA GLU A 126 -16.33 8.53 -6.28
C GLU A 126 -17.69 7.84 -6.52
N GLU A 127 -17.72 6.81 -7.36
CA GLU A 127 -18.91 5.99 -7.54
C GLU A 127 -19.13 5.03 -6.37
N THR A 128 -18.06 4.47 -5.83
CA THR A 128 -18.06 3.59 -4.65
C THR A 128 -16.73 3.60 -3.93
N ILE A 129 -16.79 3.43 -2.62
CA ILE A 129 -15.62 3.21 -1.75
C ILE A 129 -15.55 1.77 -1.24
N LEU A 130 -16.54 0.94 -1.58
CA LEU A 130 -16.65 -0.42 -1.07
C LEU A 130 -15.57 -1.33 -1.65
N SER A 131 -15.07 -2.23 -0.82
CA SER A 131 -14.14 -3.30 -1.23
C SER A 131 -12.88 -2.81 -1.95
N ARG A 132 -12.46 -1.59 -1.67
CA ARG A 132 -11.18 -1.05 -2.13
C ARG A 132 -10.09 -1.48 -1.16
N THR A 133 -9.72 -2.75 -1.22
CA THR A 133 -8.71 -3.34 -0.35
C THR A 133 -7.34 -2.68 -0.53
N GLY A 134 -6.58 -2.59 0.56
CA GLY A 134 -5.26 -1.97 0.57
C GLY A 134 -5.23 -0.65 1.34
N GLY A 135 -4.03 -0.17 1.65
CA GLY A 135 -3.84 1.00 2.50
C GLY A 135 -4.16 2.34 1.82
N ALA A 136 -3.97 2.43 0.50
CA ALA A 136 -4.06 3.68 -0.24
C ALA A 136 -5.44 4.37 -0.17
N PRO A 137 -6.57 3.69 -0.39
CA PRO A 137 -7.89 4.30 -0.24
C PRO A 137 -8.19 4.74 1.19
N THR A 138 -7.79 3.94 2.18
CA THR A 138 -7.94 4.27 3.60
C THR A 138 -7.14 5.53 3.97
N PHE A 139 -5.90 5.60 3.52
CA PHE A 139 -5.03 6.75 3.69
C PHE A 139 -5.64 8.00 3.05
N ALA A 140 -6.08 7.90 1.79
CA ALA A 140 -6.63 9.02 1.05
C ALA A 140 -7.92 9.57 1.67
N ILE A 141 -8.82 8.69 2.13
CA ILE A 141 -10.03 9.10 2.84
C ILE A 141 -9.68 9.77 4.17
N GLY A 142 -8.75 9.21 4.94
CA GLY A 142 -8.28 9.82 6.17
C GLY A 142 -7.66 11.20 5.97
N VAL A 143 -6.81 11.37 4.95
CA VAL A 143 -6.25 12.68 4.57
C VAL A 143 -7.35 13.66 4.18
N ALA A 144 -8.33 13.22 3.38
CA ALA A 144 -9.45 14.06 2.97
C ALA A 144 -10.28 14.52 4.18
N ILE A 145 -10.54 13.63 5.15
CA ILE A 145 -11.27 13.96 6.39
C ILE A 145 -10.51 14.98 7.24
N VAL A 146 -9.19 14.87 7.33
CA VAL A 146 -8.39 15.82 8.13
C VAL A 146 -8.24 17.17 7.43
N LEU A 147 -7.92 17.16 6.14
CA LEU A 147 -7.55 18.39 5.44
C LEU A 147 -8.77 19.25 5.07
N HIS A 148 -9.93 18.65 4.80
CA HIS A 148 -11.11 19.45 4.47
C HIS A 148 -11.59 20.30 5.66
N GLU A 149 -11.39 19.83 6.91
CA GLU A 149 -11.71 20.62 8.10
C GLU A 149 -10.82 21.85 8.26
N ILE A 150 -9.57 21.77 7.78
CA ILE A 150 -8.58 22.84 7.90
C ILE A 150 -8.61 23.75 6.67
N PHE A 151 -8.78 23.18 5.49
CA PHE A 151 -8.65 23.85 4.21
C PHE A 151 -9.85 23.60 3.29
N GLY A 152 -10.79 24.53 3.25
CA GLY A 152 -11.82 24.63 2.22
C GLY A 152 -13.13 23.91 2.47
N GLY A 153 -13.32 23.26 3.62
CA GLY A 153 -14.60 22.62 3.97
C GLY A 153 -14.95 21.38 3.12
N VAL A 154 -16.19 20.93 3.19
CA VAL A 154 -16.67 19.69 2.53
C VAL A 154 -16.50 19.72 1.02
N ASP A 155 -16.61 20.90 0.37
CA ASP A 155 -16.48 21.06 -1.09
C ASP A 155 -15.06 20.72 -1.58
N MET A 156 -14.04 20.82 -0.71
CA MET A 156 -12.66 20.48 -1.03
C MET A 156 -12.30 19.02 -0.69
N MET A 157 -13.21 18.26 -0.11
CA MET A 157 -12.94 16.88 0.31
C MET A 157 -12.54 15.97 -0.86
N GLY A 158 -13.24 16.10 -2.00
CA GLY A 158 -12.89 15.39 -3.23
C GLY A 158 -11.50 15.75 -3.77
N PHE A 159 -11.12 17.02 -3.72
CA PHE A 159 -9.78 17.45 -4.11
C PHE A 159 -8.69 16.80 -3.25
N TRP A 160 -8.84 16.83 -1.92
CA TRP A 160 -7.86 16.23 -0.99
C TRP A 160 -7.78 14.72 -1.13
N TYR A 161 -8.91 14.05 -1.38
CA TYR A 161 -8.93 12.62 -1.66
C TYR A 161 -8.12 12.27 -2.92
N HIS A 162 -8.40 12.94 -4.04
CA HIS A 162 -7.70 12.67 -5.31
C HIS A 162 -6.22 13.07 -5.24
N PHE A 163 -5.90 14.13 -4.53
CA PHE A 163 -4.51 14.50 -4.25
C PHE A 163 -3.77 13.38 -3.50
N ALA A 164 -4.36 12.84 -2.44
CA ALA A 164 -3.76 11.78 -1.65
C ALA A 164 -3.65 10.44 -2.43
N ILE A 165 -4.63 10.10 -3.26
CA ILE A 165 -4.56 8.94 -4.16
C ILE A 165 -3.41 9.08 -5.17
N LEU A 166 -3.25 10.26 -5.77
CA LEU A 166 -2.15 10.51 -6.71
C LEU A 166 -0.79 10.47 -6.00
N PHE A 167 -0.70 11.04 -4.80
CA PHE A 167 0.50 10.96 -3.97
C PHE A 167 0.90 9.52 -3.69
N GLU A 168 -0.05 8.69 -3.26
CA GLU A 168 0.17 7.28 -2.97
C GLU A 168 0.55 6.48 -4.24
N ALA A 169 -0.11 6.77 -5.36
CA ALA A 169 0.22 6.14 -6.64
C ALA A 169 1.67 6.45 -7.07
N LEU A 170 2.13 7.68 -6.90
CA LEU A 170 3.52 8.07 -7.19
C LEU A 170 4.50 7.39 -6.22
N PHE A 171 4.15 7.29 -4.94
CA PHE A 171 4.96 6.60 -3.94
C PHE A 171 5.15 5.13 -4.30
N ILE A 172 4.07 4.43 -4.65
CA ILE A 172 4.12 3.02 -5.10
C ILE A 172 4.95 2.88 -6.38
N LEU A 173 4.77 3.79 -7.35
CA LEU A 173 5.51 3.78 -8.61
C LEU A 173 7.02 3.88 -8.39
N THR A 174 7.47 4.74 -7.48
CA THR A 174 8.90 4.86 -7.15
C THR A 174 9.44 3.60 -6.50
N ALA A 175 8.67 2.92 -5.64
CA ALA A 175 9.05 1.64 -5.04
C ALA A 175 9.17 0.53 -6.09
N VAL A 176 8.25 0.47 -7.06
CA VAL A 176 8.28 -0.49 -8.18
C VAL A 176 9.50 -0.25 -9.08
N ASP A 177 9.83 1.03 -9.39
CA ASP A 177 11.03 1.37 -10.16
C ASP A 177 12.31 0.92 -9.45
N ALA A 178 12.46 1.25 -8.17
CA ALA A 178 13.62 0.88 -7.37
C ALA A 178 13.77 -0.65 -7.23
N GLY A 179 12.66 -1.36 -6.98
CA GLY A 179 12.62 -2.82 -6.88
C GLY A 179 12.97 -3.50 -8.20
N THR A 180 12.41 -3.02 -9.31
CA THR A 180 12.71 -3.56 -10.65
C THR A 180 14.18 -3.36 -10.99
N ARG A 181 14.76 -2.22 -10.62
CA ARG A 181 16.20 -1.95 -10.86
C ARG A 181 17.10 -2.85 -10.01
N ALA A 182 16.78 -3.06 -8.76
CA ALA A 182 17.52 -4.00 -7.90
C ALA A 182 17.42 -5.42 -8.47
N CYS A 183 16.23 -5.87 -8.83
CA CYS A 183 15.99 -7.17 -9.43
C CYS A 183 16.79 -7.35 -10.77
N ARG A 184 16.80 -6.31 -11.61
CA ARG A 184 17.61 -6.30 -12.83
C ARG A 184 19.08 -6.58 -12.56
N PHE A 185 19.67 -5.92 -11.57
CA PHE A 185 21.07 -6.15 -11.23
C PHE A 185 21.31 -7.57 -10.72
N MET A 186 20.43 -8.11 -9.88
CA MET A 186 20.51 -9.49 -9.41
C MET A 186 20.41 -10.50 -10.58
N VAL A 187 19.47 -10.28 -11.49
CA VAL A 187 19.30 -11.14 -12.68
C VAL A 187 20.54 -11.06 -13.57
N GLN A 188 21.11 -9.87 -13.78
CA GLN A 188 22.36 -9.71 -14.53
C GLN A 188 23.53 -10.45 -13.89
N ASP A 189 23.67 -10.39 -12.58
CA ASP A 189 24.73 -11.09 -11.84
C ASP A 189 24.58 -12.63 -12.01
N ILE A 190 23.35 -13.14 -11.88
CA ILE A 190 23.07 -14.58 -12.10
C ILE A 190 23.38 -15.00 -13.54
N LEU A 191 22.88 -14.24 -14.52
CA LEU A 191 23.11 -14.54 -15.94
C LEU A 191 24.59 -14.41 -16.32
N GLY A 192 25.31 -13.49 -15.70
CA GLY A 192 26.74 -13.28 -15.88
C GLY A 192 27.59 -14.47 -15.45
N ASN A 193 27.11 -15.26 -14.48
CA ASN A 193 27.76 -16.51 -14.08
C ASN A 193 27.66 -17.60 -15.15
N VAL A 194 26.60 -17.57 -15.97
CA VAL A 194 26.38 -18.51 -17.08
C VAL A 194 27.03 -18.01 -18.37
N TYR A 195 26.85 -16.71 -18.66
CA TYR A 195 27.39 -16.09 -19.85
C TYR A 195 27.90 -14.68 -19.59
N LYS A 196 29.22 -14.53 -19.48
CA LYS A 196 29.90 -13.29 -19.05
C LYS A 196 29.38 -11.97 -19.66
N PRO A 197 29.06 -11.89 -20.98
CA PRO A 197 28.53 -10.67 -21.60
C PRO A 197 27.19 -10.20 -21.00
N LEU A 198 26.35 -11.10 -20.46
CA LEU A 198 25.06 -10.77 -19.86
C LEU A 198 25.21 -10.15 -18.47
N GLY A 199 26.33 -10.42 -17.78
CA GLY A 199 26.66 -9.80 -16.48
C GLY A 199 27.20 -8.38 -16.61
N ASN A 200 27.48 -7.89 -17.80
CA ASN A 200 28.01 -6.55 -17.99
C ASN A 200 26.88 -5.50 -17.89
N THR A 201 26.90 -4.71 -16.83
CA THR A 201 25.89 -3.67 -16.55
C THR A 201 25.85 -2.55 -17.60
N ASN A 202 26.96 -2.35 -18.34
CA ASN A 202 27.03 -1.38 -19.43
C ASN A 202 26.46 -1.92 -20.77
N ASN A 203 26.16 -3.21 -20.85
CA ASN A 203 25.55 -3.80 -22.04
C ASN A 203 24.05 -3.51 -22.07
N TYR A 204 23.62 -2.68 -23.00
CA TYR A 204 22.23 -2.27 -23.16
C TYR A 204 21.26 -3.45 -23.38
N LEU A 205 21.65 -4.42 -24.23
CA LEU A 205 20.82 -5.60 -24.50
C LEU A 205 20.68 -6.50 -23.29
N ALA A 206 21.76 -6.71 -22.53
CA ALA A 206 21.72 -7.45 -21.28
C ALA A 206 20.81 -6.76 -20.24
N GLY A 207 20.87 -5.42 -20.19
CA GLY A 207 19.98 -4.63 -19.32
C GLY A 207 18.50 -4.76 -19.68
N ILE A 208 18.15 -4.70 -20.97
CA ILE A 208 16.78 -4.89 -21.45
C ILE A 208 16.28 -6.30 -21.09
N LEU A 209 17.07 -7.33 -21.39
CA LEU A 209 16.69 -8.72 -21.14
C LEU A 209 16.45 -8.97 -19.62
N ALA A 210 17.36 -8.51 -18.79
CA ALA A 210 17.22 -8.64 -17.33
C ALA A 210 16.01 -7.86 -16.80
N THR A 211 15.75 -6.66 -17.34
CA THR A 211 14.55 -5.89 -16.99
C THR A 211 13.27 -6.60 -17.43
N ALA A 212 13.24 -7.14 -18.64
CA ALA A 212 12.09 -7.89 -19.14
C ALA A 212 11.77 -9.12 -18.28
N ILE A 213 12.80 -9.87 -17.86
CA ILE A 213 12.64 -11.01 -16.94
C ILE A 213 12.09 -10.54 -15.59
N SER A 214 12.63 -9.45 -15.04
CA SER A 214 12.17 -8.89 -13.77
C SER A 214 10.71 -8.44 -13.83
N VAL A 215 10.35 -7.70 -14.89
CA VAL A 215 8.97 -7.21 -15.10
C VAL A 215 8.00 -8.38 -15.35
N ALA A 216 8.41 -9.39 -16.13
CA ALA A 216 7.59 -10.58 -16.34
C ALA A 216 7.34 -11.33 -15.02
N GLY A 217 8.35 -11.42 -14.16
CA GLY A 217 8.23 -12.06 -12.85
C GLY A 217 7.21 -11.38 -11.94
N TRP A 218 7.40 -10.11 -11.62
CA TRP A 218 6.45 -9.40 -10.74
C TRP A 218 5.10 -9.15 -11.41
N GLY A 219 5.09 -8.93 -12.75
CA GLY A 219 3.86 -8.76 -13.51
C GLY A 219 2.96 -10.00 -13.51
N TYR A 220 3.56 -11.19 -13.53
CA TYR A 220 2.82 -12.45 -13.38
C TYR A 220 2.11 -12.52 -12.01
N PHE A 221 2.80 -12.19 -10.92
CA PHE A 221 2.17 -12.18 -9.59
C PHE A 221 1.09 -11.11 -9.47
N LEU A 222 1.32 -9.92 -10.02
CA LEU A 222 0.31 -8.86 -10.08
C LEU A 222 -0.94 -9.32 -10.84
N TYR A 223 -0.75 -9.96 -12.00
CA TYR A 223 -1.86 -10.51 -12.79
C TYR A 223 -2.65 -11.57 -12.01
N GLN A 224 -1.96 -12.47 -11.30
CA GLN A 224 -2.62 -13.45 -10.44
C GLN A 224 -3.42 -12.77 -9.31
N GLY A 225 -2.88 -11.72 -8.70
CA GLY A 225 -3.58 -10.95 -7.66
C GLY A 225 -4.85 -10.26 -8.18
N THR A 226 -4.87 -9.80 -9.44
CA THR A 226 -6.08 -9.19 -10.03
C THR A 226 -7.19 -10.20 -10.34
N ILE A 227 -6.83 -11.47 -10.53
CA ILE A 227 -7.81 -12.54 -10.81
C ILE A 227 -8.33 -13.16 -9.50
N ASP A 228 -7.59 -13.06 -8.41
CA ASP A 228 -8.00 -13.63 -7.13
C ASP A 228 -9.30 -12.96 -6.62
N PRO A 229 -10.40 -13.73 -6.42
CA PRO A 229 -11.65 -13.18 -5.90
C PRO A 229 -11.52 -12.51 -4.53
N ARG A 230 -10.47 -12.84 -3.79
CA ARG A 230 -10.16 -12.26 -2.48
C ARG A 230 -9.38 -10.93 -2.57
N GLY A 231 -9.14 -10.43 -3.76
CA GLY A 231 -8.40 -9.17 -3.98
C GLY A 231 -6.88 -9.29 -3.81
N GLY A 232 -6.33 -10.50 -4.00
CA GLY A 232 -4.88 -10.74 -3.91
C GLY A 232 -4.35 -10.87 -2.48
N ILE A 233 -5.21 -11.23 -1.53
CA ILE A 233 -4.88 -11.49 -0.12
C ILE A 233 -4.41 -12.94 0.06
#